data_4903c49e3f9baa5c048ec2d38bfefa88
#
_entry.id   4903c49e3f9baa5c048ec2d38bfefa88
#
_cell.length_a   1.000
_cell.length_b   1.000
_cell.length_c   1.000
_cell.angle_alpha   90.00
_cell.angle_beta   90.00
_cell.angle_gamma   90.00
#
_symmetry.space_group_name_H-M   'P 1'
#
loop_
_entity.id
_entity.type
_entity.pdbx_description
1 polymer ?
#
loop_
_entity_poly.entity_id
_entity_poly.type
_entity_poly.pdbx_seq_one_letter_code
_entity_poly.pdbx_strand_id
1 'polypeptide(L)'
;MTKKKTPKHFFAVLFSAMSLSVSGAFAQELYLDNTSPADIRLRQNVQIGADEYRTVAIEPDRTSVIRNPLTGWVMYLGRGWSKDFGTEVGYDNWPAGPDGQMKVRVSDYCGTAYIRTSWSSMEPEEGKYFWNDPDSRLNGLLDEVRHRGMRLAFRIVVDGRDQGQNTPQYVIDAGAKCFTSKVGSREVYTPYPDDKVFQEKYEKFLTAFAQRFNSSDEIDFIDAYGLGKWGEAHSMKYMDEANKIPVYEWITDLYARLFTNIPLVMNYHRVLAAQTIDGWEDAPNPDTEKLLASAISKGYSLRHDAFGMTGYYMDWEKEYAARWRYRLPIISEGGWITGAHHRYWRDPSGKYREGHPEDVRRGEMEIAEETHVNMMDFRVGNETESWFQNYDLVQRFVSEGGYRLYPSSVTVPTTAESGETVCLSHVWENLGWGYCPNNIRQWHYRYKPAFVLLDSEGKVVRTFVDRQSEPSEWIKGKPGSHSFSADLKGIAPGEYTWAIGIADTMRGNKKGLNIAVDREHLTPEGWLKLEKVTIR
;
A
#
# COMPACT_ATOMS: atom_id res chain seq x y z
N MET A 1 -16.71 12.81 -70.56
CA MET A 1 -17.11 14.23 -70.61
C MET A 1 -17.22 14.76 -69.20
N THR A 2 -16.40 15.76 -68.96
CA THR A 2 -16.42 16.84 -67.95
C THR A 2 -16.55 16.47 -66.44
N LYS A 3 -15.41 16.50 -65.78
CA LYS A 3 -15.21 16.69 -64.33
C LYS A 3 -15.67 18.08 -63.91
N LYS A 4 -16.46 18.18 -62.83
CA LYS A 4 -16.60 19.40 -62.06
C LYS A 4 -15.93 19.23 -60.68
N LYS A 5 -14.88 20.00 -60.43
CA LYS A 5 -14.25 20.25 -59.16
C LYS A 5 -15.13 21.22 -58.36
N THR A 6 -15.35 20.95 -57.06
CA THR A 6 -15.86 21.91 -56.08
C THR A 6 -14.75 22.26 -55.08
N PRO A 7 -14.60 23.51 -54.66
CA PRO A 7 -13.44 23.96 -53.89
C PRO A 7 -13.55 23.68 -52.40
N LYS A 8 -12.40 23.33 -51.81
CA LYS A 8 -12.21 23.25 -50.36
C LYS A 8 -12.17 24.67 -49.79
N HIS A 9 -13.09 24.99 -48.89
CA HIS A 9 -12.97 26.14 -48.03
C HIS A 9 -12.09 25.80 -46.85
N PHE A 10 -10.96 26.48 -46.76
CA PHE A 10 -10.11 26.63 -45.59
C PHE A 10 -10.88 27.41 -44.52
N PHE A 11 -11.14 26.82 -43.38
CA PHE A 11 -11.29 27.53 -42.13
C PHE A 11 -10.09 27.17 -41.26
N ALA A 12 -9.09 28.00 -41.29
CA ALA A 12 -7.96 27.95 -40.38
C ALA A 12 -8.26 28.84 -39.17
N VAL A 13 -8.37 28.21 -38.04
CA VAL A 13 -7.63 28.48 -36.82
C VAL A 13 -7.43 29.95 -36.41
N LEU A 14 -8.27 30.35 -35.48
CA LEU A 14 -8.01 31.48 -34.59
C LEU A 14 -8.48 31.09 -33.15
N PHE A 15 -7.82 30.05 -32.58
CA PHE A 15 -8.01 29.67 -31.17
C PHE A 15 -6.70 29.09 -30.56
N SER A 16 -5.58 29.74 -30.83
CA SER A 16 -4.30 29.26 -30.28
C SER A 16 -3.41 30.34 -29.64
N ALA A 17 -3.93 31.54 -29.43
CA ALA A 17 -3.12 32.61 -28.87
C ALA A 17 -3.53 33.08 -27.47
N MET A 18 -4.67 32.59 -26.95
CA MET A 18 -5.18 33.02 -25.64
C MET A 18 -4.96 32.02 -24.49
N SER A 19 -4.61 30.77 -24.79
CA SER A 19 -4.37 29.75 -23.75
C SER A 19 -2.91 29.67 -23.27
N LEU A 20 -1.98 30.30 -23.99
CA LEU A 20 -0.56 30.28 -23.64
C LEU A 20 -0.15 31.44 -22.69
N SER A 21 -0.93 32.51 -22.60
CA SER A 21 -0.62 33.62 -21.70
C SER A 21 -1.13 33.41 -20.27
N VAL A 22 -2.17 32.60 -20.09
CA VAL A 22 -2.71 32.29 -18.75
C VAL A 22 -1.88 31.22 -18.04
N SER A 23 -1.36 30.24 -18.79
CA SER A 23 -0.48 29.21 -18.21
C SER A 23 0.91 29.73 -17.82
N GLY A 24 1.41 30.76 -18.52
CA GLY A 24 2.69 31.41 -18.18
C GLY A 24 2.62 32.24 -16.90
N ALA A 25 1.51 32.94 -16.67
CA ALA A 25 1.32 33.73 -15.46
C ALA A 25 1.11 32.83 -14.21
N PHE A 26 0.34 31.75 -14.34
CA PHE A 26 0.17 30.77 -13.27
C PHE A 26 1.46 29.99 -12.97
N ALA A 27 2.23 29.62 -13.99
CA ALA A 27 3.51 28.95 -13.78
C ALA A 27 4.55 29.87 -13.13
N GLN A 28 4.49 31.18 -13.42
CA GLN A 28 5.37 32.17 -12.85
C GLN A 28 4.99 32.50 -11.39
N GLU A 29 3.71 32.53 -11.05
CA GLU A 29 3.25 32.66 -9.66
C GLU A 29 3.56 31.43 -8.81
N LEU A 30 3.35 30.22 -9.34
CA LEU A 30 3.72 28.97 -8.66
C LEU A 30 5.24 28.81 -8.48
N TYR A 31 6.03 29.28 -9.45
CA TYR A 31 7.49 29.25 -9.36
C TYR A 31 8.02 30.25 -8.35
N LEU A 32 7.31 31.36 -8.15
CA LEU A 32 7.67 32.37 -7.17
C LEU A 32 7.26 31.97 -5.73
N ASP A 33 6.28 31.09 -5.54
CA ASP A 33 5.88 30.55 -4.23
C ASP A 33 6.79 29.43 -3.71
N ASN A 34 7.64 28.87 -4.56
CA ASN A 34 8.68 27.88 -4.20
C ASN A 34 10.08 28.52 -4.06
N THR A 35 10.15 29.78 -3.79
CA THR A 35 11.41 30.52 -3.64
C THR A 35 11.97 30.39 -2.21
N SER A 36 13.22 30.78 -2.02
CA SER A 36 13.89 30.72 -0.72
C SER A 36 13.14 31.52 0.38
N PRO A 37 13.33 31.22 1.66
CA PRO A 37 12.78 32.03 2.76
C PRO A 37 13.06 33.51 2.61
N ALA A 38 14.22 33.87 2.02
CA ALA A 38 14.58 35.23 1.72
C ALA A 38 13.58 35.92 0.77
N ASP A 39 13.19 35.23 -0.30
CA ASP A 39 12.29 35.81 -1.29
C ASP A 39 10.86 35.96 -0.75
N ILE A 40 10.42 35.04 0.13
CA ILE A 40 9.12 35.14 0.78
C ILE A 40 9.08 36.32 1.74
N ARG A 41 10.16 36.56 2.54
CA ARG A 41 10.25 37.71 3.42
C ARG A 41 10.36 39.04 2.67
N LEU A 42 11.10 39.06 1.55
CA LEU A 42 11.18 40.25 0.66
C LEU A 42 9.79 40.66 0.16
N ARG A 43 8.91 39.71 -0.17
CA ARG A 43 7.52 40.02 -0.54
C ARG A 43 6.71 40.61 0.62
N GLN A 44 7.05 40.26 1.86
CA GLN A 44 6.42 40.77 3.06
C GLN A 44 7.12 42.02 3.61
N ASN A 45 8.07 42.62 2.87
CA ASN A 45 8.93 43.76 3.32
C ASN A 45 9.74 43.45 4.59
N VAL A 46 10.14 42.19 4.79
CA VAL A 46 10.98 41.78 5.90
C VAL A 46 12.43 41.68 5.41
N GLN A 47 13.35 42.49 5.97
CA GLN A 47 14.79 42.34 5.72
C GLN A 47 15.30 41.09 6.42
N ILE A 48 15.96 40.20 5.65
CA ILE A 48 16.60 38.99 6.18
C ILE A 48 18.11 39.19 6.17
N GLY A 49 18.74 39.04 7.32
CA GLY A 49 20.18 38.83 7.42
C GLY A 49 20.55 37.43 6.89
N ALA A 50 21.55 37.32 6.04
CA ALA A 50 22.01 36.03 5.50
C ALA A 50 22.46 35.01 6.56
N ASP A 51 22.80 35.52 7.77
CA ASP A 51 23.29 34.72 8.89
C ASP A 51 22.17 34.17 9.80
N GLU A 52 20.91 34.54 9.58
CA GLU A 52 19.78 34.13 10.41
C GLU A 52 19.16 32.80 10.04
N TYR A 53 19.50 32.24 8.89
CA TYR A 53 18.97 30.97 8.40
C TYR A 53 20.08 29.99 8.06
N ARG A 54 19.82 28.70 8.32
CA ARG A 54 20.72 27.61 7.95
C ARG A 54 19.97 26.60 7.09
N THR A 55 20.59 26.21 5.97
CA THR A 55 20.13 25.09 5.14
C THR A 55 20.93 23.84 5.49
N VAL A 56 20.22 22.79 5.86
CA VAL A 56 20.75 21.46 6.17
C VAL A 56 20.47 20.54 4.99
N ALA A 57 21.52 20.01 4.36
CA ALA A 57 21.41 18.93 3.40
C ALA A 57 21.39 17.59 4.15
N ILE A 58 20.54 16.66 3.72
CA ILE A 58 20.31 15.40 4.41
C ILE A 58 20.58 14.24 3.45
N GLU A 59 21.44 13.34 3.87
CA GLU A 59 21.74 12.10 3.13
C GLU A 59 20.65 11.05 3.41
N PRO A 60 20.16 10.35 2.40
CA PRO A 60 19.15 9.31 2.58
C PRO A 60 19.72 7.98 3.05
N ASP A 61 19.01 7.30 3.93
CA ASP A 61 19.23 5.88 4.20
C ASP A 61 18.55 5.03 3.10
N ARG A 62 19.36 4.27 2.36
CA ARG A 62 18.90 3.37 1.28
C ARG A 62 18.89 1.90 1.69
N THR A 63 19.33 1.55 2.86
CA THR A 63 19.58 0.16 3.26
C THR A 63 18.65 -0.37 4.32
N SER A 64 18.20 0.48 5.23
CA SER A 64 17.33 0.06 6.32
C SER A 64 15.89 -0.18 5.85
N VAL A 65 15.23 -1.17 6.44
CA VAL A 65 13.80 -1.40 6.23
C VAL A 65 12.99 -0.30 6.90
N ILE A 66 12.24 0.44 6.11
CA ILE A 66 11.33 1.50 6.57
C ILE A 66 9.91 0.91 6.66
N ARG A 67 9.44 0.70 7.89
CA ARG A 67 8.10 0.16 8.13
C ARG A 67 7.07 1.28 8.16
N ASN A 68 6.41 1.49 7.04
CA ASN A 68 5.27 2.38 6.88
C ASN A 68 4.05 1.60 6.37
N PRO A 69 2.84 2.12 6.54
CA PRO A 69 1.66 1.49 5.95
C PRO A 69 1.73 1.48 4.42
N LEU A 70 1.22 0.43 3.79
CA LEU A 70 1.12 0.25 2.34
C LEU A 70 2.46 0.42 1.60
N THR A 71 3.55 -0.11 2.15
CA THR A 71 4.86 -0.12 1.48
C THR A 71 5.75 -1.27 1.93
N GLY A 72 6.59 -1.75 1.04
CA GLY A 72 7.63 -2.72 1.33
C GLY A 72 7.20 -4.18 1.22
N TRP A 73 8.04 -5.07 1.74
CA TRP A 73 7.79 -6.50 1.75
C TRP A 73 6.69 -6.90 2.71
N VAL A 74 5.88 -7.87 2.29
CA VAL A 74 4.82 -8.51 3.07
C VAL A 74 5.23 -9.94 3.41
N MET A 75 5.10 -10.32 4.67
CA MET A 75 5.23 -11.71 5.09
C MET A 75 3.89 -12.41 4.92
N TYR A 76 3.84 -13.40 4.02
CA TYR A 76 2.65 -14.21 3.84
C TYR A 76 2.61 -15.31 4.90
N LEU A 77 1.57 -15.36 5.73
CA LEU A 77 1.44 -16.36 6.78
C LEU A 77 0.80 -17.65 6.24
N GLY A 78 1.48 -18.75 6.42
CA GLY A 78 1.00 -20.07 6.04
C GLY A 78 -0.22 -20.49 6.86
N ARG A 79 -1.12 -21.24 6.20
CA ARG A 79 -2.30 -21.80 6.85
C ARG A 79 -1.89 -22.72 8.01
N GLY A 80 -2.48 -22.53 9.17
CA GLY A 80 -2.23 -23.34 10.33
C GLY A 80 -0.93 -23.03 11.08
N TRP A 81 -0.25 -21.92 10.79
CA TRP A 81 0.88 -21.46 11.58
C TRP A 81 0.44 -21.02 12.99
N SER A 82 1.38 -21.08 13.94
CA SER A 82 1.19 -20.66 15.33
C SER A 82 2.02 -19.41 15.64
N LYS A 83 1.93 -18.93 16.89
CA LYS A 83 2.82 -17.89 17.42
C LYS A 83 4.30 -18.26 17.31
N ASP A 84 4.61 -19.56 17.25
CA ASP A 84 5.99 -20.06 17.20
C ASP A 84 6.51 -20.25 15.76
N PHE A 85 5.83 -19.66 14.76
CA PHE A 85 6.18 -19.81 13.34
C PHE A 85 7.64 -19.47 13.03
N GLY A 86 8.25 -18.56 13.78
CA GLY A 86 9.65 -18.19 13.60
C GLY A 86 10.60 -19.38 13.73
N THR A 87 10.35 -20.23 14.72
CA THR A 87 11.13 -21.45 14.96
C THR A 87 10.56 -22.66 14.25
N GLU A 88 9.22 -22.86 14.24
CA GLU A 88 8.55 -24.01 13.61
C GLU A 88 8.76 -24.05 12.09
N VAL A 89 8.73 -22.90 11.43
CA VAL A 89 8.93 -22.75 9.98
C VAL A 89 10.38 -22.42 9.65
N GLY A 90 11.16 -21.95 10.63
CA GLY A 90 12.57 -21.56 10.47
C GLY A 90 12.77 -20.10 10.09
N TYR A 91 11.74 -19.26 10.12
CA TYR A 91 11.80 -17.86 9.68
C TYR A 91 12.68 -16.96 10.57
N ASP A 92 13.04 -17.40 11.77
CA ASP A 92 13.99 -16.68 12.63
C ASP A 92 15.45 -16.95 12.26
N ASN A 93 15.72 -17.94 11.40
CA ASN A 93 17.07 -18.32 10.99
C ASN A 93 17.09 -18.81 9.53
N TRP A 94 16.47 -18.02 8.64
CA TRP A 94 16.24 -18.40 7.25
C TRP A 94 17.51 -18.30 6.41
N PRO A 95 17.83 -19.29 5.54
CA PRO A 95 18.97 -19.22 4.65
C PRO A 95 18.78 -18.10 3.61
N ALA A 96 19.83 -17.34 3.36
CA ALA A 96 19.84 -16.25 2.38
C ALA A 96 21.16 -16.21 1.61
N GLY A 97 21.14 -15.55 0.46
CA GLY A 97 22.24 -15.52 -0.49
C GLY A 97 22.30 -16.76 -1.39
N PRO A 98 23.07 -16.70 -2.47
CA PRO A 98 23.13 -17.76 -3.49
C PRO A 98 23.58 -19.12 -2.94
N ASP A 99 24.41 -19.11 -1.90
CA ASP A 99 24.94 -20.30 -1.24
C ASP A 99 24.16 -20.70 0.04
N GLY A 100 23.16 -19.88 0.46
CA GLY A 100 22.38 -20.11 1.66
C GLY A 100 23.15 -20.03 2.99
N GLN A 101 24.40 -19.53 2.97
CA GLN A 101 25.25 -19.45 4.18
C GLN A 101 24.85 -18.32 5.10
N MET A 102 24.35 -17.22 4.54
CA MET A 102 23.81 -16.12 5.35
C MET A 102 22.56 -16.56 6.06
N LYS A 103 22.37 -16.10 7.30
CA LYS A 103 21.14 -16.35 8.07
C LYS A 103 20.47 -15.03 8.40
N VAL A 104 19.16 -14.99 8.13
CA VAL A 104 18.34 -13.80 8.33
C VAL A 104 17.05 -14.15 9.06
N ARG A 105 16.45 -13.15 9.68
CA ARG A 105 15.08 -13.25 10.16
C ARG A 105 14.15 -12.65 9.11
N VAL A 106 13.24 -13.45 8.52
CA VAL A 106 12.34 -13.03 7.43
C VAL A 106 11.50 -11.80 7.83
N SER A 107 11.00 -11.77 9.07
CA SER A 107 10.20 -10.65 9.58
C SER A 107 10.95 -9.31 9.63
N ASP A 108 12.28 -9.31 9.63
CA ASP A 108 13.05 -8.07 9.67
C ASP A 108 12.92 -7.26 8.36
N TYR A 109 12.55 -7.92 7.27
CA TYR A 109 12.33 -7.31 5.95
C TYR A 109 10.89 -6.83 5.74
N CYS A 110 9.95 -7.24 6.59
CA CYS A 110 8.52 -7.05 6.37
C CYS A 110 7.95 -5.94 7.24
N GLY A 111 7.13 -5.09 6.63
CA GLY A 111 6.28 -4.12 7.35
C GLY A 111 4.93 -4.68 7.73
N THR A 112 4.45 -5.68 6.99
CA THR A 112 3.10 -6.22 7.09
C THR A 112 3.12 -7.74 7.04
N ALA A 113 2.24 -8.38 7.80
CA ALA A 113 1.94 -9.80 7.71
C ALA A 113 0.54 -9.99 7.10
N TYR A 114 0.46 -10.76 6.02
CA TYR A 114 -0.78 -11.08 5.32
C TYR A 114 -1.34 -12.41 5.77
N ILE A 115 -2.57 -12.39 6.27
CA ILE A 115 -3.27 -13.52 6.85
C ILE A 115 -4.42 -13.89 5.93
N ARG A 116 -4.25 -14.97 5.19
CA ARG A 116 -5.30 -15.59 4.40
C ARG A 116 -5.89 -16.74 5.20
N THR A 117 -7.10 -16.56 5.70
CA THR A 117 -7.74 -17.51 6.60
C THR A 117 -9.20 -17.77 6.21
N SER A 118 -9.78 -18.85 6.72
CA SER A 118 -11.19 -19.18 6.47
C SER A 118 -12.11 -18.47 7.44
N TRP A 119 -13.35 -18.18 7.01
CA TRP A 119 -14.38 -17.71 7.92
C TRP A 119 -14.61 -18.70 9.08
N SER A 120 -14.64 -20.01 8.79
CA SER A 120 -14.80 -21.05 9.82
C SER A 120 -13.72 -21.05 10.90
N SER A 121 -12.49 -20.58 10.57
CA SER A 121 -11.42 -20.43 11.57
C SER A 121 -11.58 -19.16 12.40
N MET A 122 -12.27 -18.15 11.88
CA MET A 122 -12.49 -16.87 12.56
C MET A 122 -13.73 -16.88 13.43
N GLU A 123 -14.76 -17.63 13.02
CA GLU A 123 -16.03 -17.79 13.73
C GLU A 123 -16.50 -19.26 13.62
N PRO A 124 -15.92 -20.18 14.42
CA PRO A 124 -16.27 -21.61 14.34
C PRO A 124 -17.71 -21.92 14.74
N GLU A 125 -18.29 -21.16 15.64
CA GLU A 125 -19.68 -21.19 16.06
C GLU A 125 -20.25 -19.76 16.02
N GLU A 126 -21.52 -19.62 15.73
CA GLU A 126 -22.15 -18.29 15.59
C GLU A 126 -21.92 -17.40 16.81
N GLY A 127 -21.31 -16.23 16.61
CA GLY A 127 -20.96 -15.26 17.64
C GLY A 127 -19.74 -15.62 18.48
N LYS A 128 -19.09 -16.76 18.24
CA LYS A 128 -17.83 -17.12 18.90
C LYS A 128 -16.65 -16.79 18.00
N TYR A 129 -16.10 -15.62 18.21
CA TYR A 129 -15.01 -15.10 17.40
C TYR A 129 -13.65 -15.43 18.03
N PHE A 130 -12.65 -15.79 17.19
CA PHE A 130 -11.30 -16.13 17.66
C PHE A 130 -10.66 -15.02 18.52
N TRP A 131 -10.94 -13.76 18.22
CA TRP A 131 -10.36 -12.62 18.95
C TRP A 131 -10.92 -12.43 20.36
N ASN A 132 -12.00 -13.12 20.73
CA ASN A 132 -12.54 -13.17 22.08
C ASN A 132 -12.03 -14.36 22.88
N ASP A 133 -11.28 -15.26 22.26
CA ASP A 133 -10.66 -16.42 22.87
C ASP A 133 -9.15 -16.21 23.02
N PRO A 134 -8.64 -15.96 24.24
CA PRO A 134 -7.22 -15.72 24.48
C PRO A 134 -6.35 -16.95 24.15
N ASP A 135 -6.92 -18.15 24.16
CA ASP A 135 -6.22 -19.39 23.85
C ASP A 135 -6.29 -19.73 22.36
N SER A 136 -6.96 -18.91 21.56
CA SER A 136 -7.04 -19.09 20.11
C SER A 136 -5.66 -19.05 19.47
N ARG A 137 -5.33 -20.10 18.71
CA ARG A 137 -4.09 -20.19 17.92
C ARG A 137 -3.90 -18.97 17.01
N LEU A 138 -4.99 -18.51 16.37
CA LEU A 138 -4.94 -17.36 15.48
C LEU A 138 -4.68 -16.08 16.28
N ASN A 139 -5.27 -15.92 17.45
CA ASN A 139 -5.02 -14.75 18.31
C ASN A 139 -3.55 -14.69 18.73
N GLY A 140 -2.99 -15.81 19.20
CA GLY A 140 -1.57 -15.90 19.53
C GLY A 140 -0.64 -15.59 18.35
N LEU A 141 -1.01 -16.03 17.14
CA LEU A 141 -0.27 -15.68 15.91
C LEU A 141 -0.29 -14.17 15.64
N LEU A 142 -1.46 -13.52 15.77
CA LEU A 142 -1.56 -12.07 15.56
C LEU A 142 -0.74 -11.28 16.60
N ASP A 143 -0.72 -11.74 17.85
CA ASP A 143 0.05 -11.10 18.91
C ASP A 143 1.55 -11.20 18.63
N GLU A 144 2.05 -12.34 18.15
CA GLU A 144 3.44 -12.50 17.74
C GLU A 144 3.80 -11.59 16.55
N VAL A 145 2.91 -11.45 15.57
CA VAL A 145 3.09 -10.53 14.45
C VAL A 145 3.24 -9.08 14.94
N ARG A 146 2.38 -8.65 15.87
CA ARG A 146 2.47 -7.32 16.50
C ARG A 146 3.75 -7.15 17.30
N HIS A 147 4.15 -8.16 18.06
CA HIS A 147 5.39 -8.16 18.85
C HIS A 147 6.62 -7.96 17.94
N ARG A 148 6.60 -8.52 16.73
CA ARG A 148 7.64 -8.29 15.71
C ARG A 148 7.55 -6.92 15.02
N GLY A 149 6.61 -6.08 15.42
CA GLY A 149 6.44 -4.72 14.89
C GLY A 149 5.86 -4.67 13.47
N MET A 150 5.16 -5.72 13.03
CA MET A 150 4.47 -5.76 11.75
C MET A 150 2.99 -5.38 11.92
N ARG A 151 2.42 -4.83 10.86
CA ARG A 151 1.00 -4.57 10.71
C ARG A 151 0.32 -5.83 10.16
N LEU A 152 -1.01 -5.88 10.25
CA LEU A 152 -1.79 -7.01 9.78
C LEU A 152 -2.51 -6.66 8.46
N ALA A 153 -2.66 -7.65 7.60
CA ALA A 153 -3.56 -7.59 6.45
C ALA A 153 -4.36 -8.89 6.38
N PHE A 154 -5.61 -8.84 5.90
CA PHE A 154 -6.49 -10.01 5.91
C PHE A 154 -7.12 -10.27 4.56
N ARG A 155 -7.25 -11.56 4.23
CA ARG A 155 -8.24 -12.11 3.28
C ARG A 155 -9.04 -13.20 3.98
N ILE A 156 -10.35 -13.04 3.99
CA ILE A 156 -11.28 -14.02 4.58
C ILE A 156 -11.87 -14.87 3.47
N VAL A 157 -11.55 -16.15 3.45
CA VAL A 157 -11.96 -17.06 2.39
C VAL A 157 -13.22 -17.82 2.80
N VAL A 158 -14.24 -17.76 1.96
CA VAL A 158 -15.53 -18.43 2.12
C VAL A 158 -15.57 -19.76 1.37
N ASP A 159 -15.07 -19.77 0.13
CA ASP A 159 -15.11 -20.94 -0.77
C ASP A 159 -14.12 -22.00 -0.30
N GLY A 160 -14.65 -23.22 -0.10
CA GLY A 160 -13.88 -24.35 0.42
C GLY A 160 -13.25 -25.25 -0.65
N ARG A 161 -13.51 -25.03 -1.95
CA ARG A 161 -12.97 -25.87 -3.01
C ARG A 161 -11.45 -25.99 -2.90
N ASP A 162 -10.93 -27.21 -2.96
CA ASP A 162 -9.50 -27.57 -2.83
C ASP A 162 -8.78 -27.11 -1.53
N GLN A 163 -9.49 -26.52 -0.58
CA GLN A 163 -8.90 -26.01 0.66
C GLN A 163 -9.47 -26.58 1.96
N GLY A 164 -10.70 -27.08 1.95
CA GLY A 164 -11.43 -27.57 3.11
C GLY A 164 -12.64 -26.71 3.46
N GLN A 165 -13.33 -27.02 4.57
CA GLN A 165 -14.56 -26.33 4.97
C GLN A 165 -14.26 -24.91 5.45
N ASN A 166 -14.32 -23.93 4.55
CA ASN A 166 -14.01 -22.54 4.84
C ASN A 166 -15.23 -21.75 5.39
N THR A 167 -16.45 -22.15 5.06
CA THR A 167 -17.67 -21.62 5.66
C THR A 167 -18.00 -22.36 6.97
N PRO A 168 -18.36 -21.69 8.06
CA PRO A 168 -18.75 -22.35 9.31
C PRO A 168 -19.97 -23.27 9.15
N GLN A 169 -20.00 -24.36 9.89
CA GLN A 169 -21.08 -25.35 9.81
C GLN A 169 -22.45 -24.75 10.17
N TYR A 170 -22.51 -23.83 11.14
CA TYR A 170 -23.77 -23.22 11.56
C TYR A 170 -24.49 -22.46 10.42
N VAL A 171 -23.76 -21.99 9.41
CA VAL A 171 -24.33 -21.31 8.23
C VAL A 171 -25.11 -22.31 7.37
N ILE A 172 -24.54 -23.50 7.21
CA ILE A 172 -25.15 -24.62 6.46
C ILE A 172 -26.35 -25.14 7.21
N ASP A 173 -26.21 -25.34 8.53
CA ASP A 173 -27.29 -25.80 9.40
C ASP A 173 -28.46 -24.80 9.46
N ALA A 174 -28.19 -23.49 9.27
CA ALA A 174 -29.20 -22.45 9.14
C ALA A 174 -29.97 -22.53 7.80
N GLY A 175 -29.59 -23.41 6.89
CA GLY A 175 -30.28 -23.68 5.62
C GLY A 175 -29.73 -22.89 4.41
N ALA A 176 -28.51 -22.38 4.47
CA ALA A 176 -27.86 -21.78 3.32
C ALA A 176 -27.72 -22.81 2.19
N LYS A 177 -28.14 -22.44 0.98
CA LYS A 177 -28.00 -23.29 -0.20
C LYS A 177 -26.53 -23.34 -0.65
N CYS A 178 -26.03 -24.56 -0.80
CA CYS A 178 -24.62 -24.81 -1.08
C CYS A 178 -24.44 -25.65 -2.35
N PHE A 179 -23.32 -25.45 -3.02
CA PHE A 179 -22.76 -26.45 -3.92
C PHE A 179 -21.71 -27.26 -3.18
N THR A 180 -21.46 -28.48 -3.64
CA THR A 180 -20.51 -29.40 -3.01
C THR A 180 -19.26 -29.55 -3.84
N SER A 181 -18.14 -29.83 -3.16
CA SER A 181 -16.87 -30.23 -3.73
C SER A 181 -16.22 -31.29 -2.84
N LYS A 182 -15.08 -31.87 -3.28
CA LYS A 182 -14.33 -32.84 -2.48
C LYS A 182 -12.90 -32.36 -2.26
N VAL A 183 -12.43 -32.47 -1.02
CA VAL A 183 -11.03 -32.26 -0.65
C VAL A 183 -10.51 -33.56 -0.03
N GLY A 184 -9.73 -34.31 -0.80
CA GLY A 184 -9.44 -35.70 -0.46
C GLY A 184 -10.72 -36.55 -0.44
N SER A 185 -10.99 -37.24 0.66
CA SER A 185 -12.22 -38.01 0.88
C SER A 185 -13.37 -37.21 1.52
N ARG A 186 -13.12 -35.94 1.92
CA ARG A 186 -14.11 -35.11 2.62
C ARG A 186 -14.96 -34.34 1.64
N GLU A 187 -16.26 -34.35 1.84
CA GLU A 187 -17.19 -33.47 1.17
C GLU A 187 -17.13 -32.07 1.82
N VAL A 188 -17.15 -31.02 1.01
CA VAL A 188 -17.05 -29.62 1.40
C VAL A 188 -18.24 -28.87 0.83
N TYR A 189 -18.89 -28.09 1.66
CA TYR A 189 -20.08 -27.31 1.32
C TYR A 189 -19.72 -25.83 1.23
N THR A 190 -19.94 -25.25 0.05
CA THR A 190 -19.73 -23.81 -0.17
C THR A 190 -21.06 -23.17 -0.50
N PRO A 191 -21.51 -22.17 0.28
CA PRO A 191 -22.74 -21.44 -0.02
C PRO A 191 -22.67 -20.75 -1.39
N TYR A 192 -23.82 -20.70 -2.04
CA TYR A 192 -23.98 -19.81 -3.19
C TYR A 192 -23.97 -18.35 -2.68
N PRO A 193 -23.20 -17.45 -3.30
CA PRO A 193 -23.09 -16.08 -2.82
C PRO A 193 -24.37 -15.24 -2.98
N ASP A 194 -25.31 -15.69 -3.79
CA ASP A 194 -26.65 -15.14 -3.96
C ASP A 194 -27.71 -15.78 -3.05
N ASP A 195 -27.31 -16.67 -2.12
CA ASP A 195 -28.20 -17.18 -1.09
C ASP A 195 -28.39 -16.16 0.05
N LYS A 196 -29.65 -15.91 0.42
CA LYS A 196 -29.99 -14.91 1.44
C LYS A 196 -29.51 -15.28 2.84
N VAL A 197 -29.60 -16.55 3.23
CA VAL A 197 -29.16 -17.01 4.55
C VAL A 197 -27.66 -16.81 4.67
N PHE A 198 -26.89 -17.16 3.61
CA PHE A 198 -25.47 -16.88 3.56
C PHE A 198 -25.17 -15.40 3.70
N GLN A 199 -25.83 -14.55 2.92
CA GLN A 199 -25.59 -13.09 2.93
C GLN A 199 -25.83 -12.49 4.31
N GLU A 200 -26.94 -12.85 4.97
CA GLU A 200 -27.29 -12.37 6.32
C GLU A 200 -26.24 -12.79 7.36
N LYS A 201 -25.80 -14.06 7.34
CA LYS A 201 -24.79 -14.57 8.27
C LYS A 201 -23.42 -13.95 8.03
N TYR A 202 -23.03 -13.79 6.76
CA TYR A 202 -21.74 -13.21 6.41
C TYR A 202 -21.67 -11.71 6.73
N GLU A 203 -22.76 -10.96 6.49
CA GLU A 203 -22.84 -9.55 6.90
C GLU A 203 -22.73 -9.39 8.42
N LYS A 204 -23.39 -10.26 9.20
CA LYS A 204 -23.28 -10.27 10.68
C LYS A 204 -21.84 -10.51 11.13
N PHE A 205 -21.17 -11.50 10.54
CA PHE A 205 -19.75 -11.77 10.81
C PHE A 205 -18.86 -10.59 10.45
N LEU A 206 -18.95 -10.08 9.21
CA LEU A 206 -18.13 -8.94 8.77
C LEU A 206 -18.36 -7.69 9.61
N THR A 207 -19.59 -7.47 10.10
CA THR A 207 -19.88 -6.36 11.02
C THR A 207 -19.11 -6.52 12.34
N ALA A 208 -19.11 -7.70 12.94
CA ALA A 208 -18.33 -7.97 14.14
C ALA A 208 -16.82 -7.88 13.89
N PHE A 209 -16.36 -8.37 12.74
CA PHE A 209 -14.96 -8.26 12.34
C PHE A 209 -14.54 -6.80 12.18
N ALA A 210 -15.35 -5.96 11.54
CA ALA A 210 -15.07 -4.54 11.40
C ALA A 210 -15.08 -3.81 12.75
N GLN A 211 -15.98 -4.14 13.66
CA GLN A 211 -15.97 -3.57 15.02
C GLN A 211 -14.64 -3.82 15.74
N ARG A 212 -14.00 -4.97 15.50
CA ARG A 212 -12.70 -5.30 16.11
C ARG A 212 -11.50 -4.76 15.33
N PHE A 213 -11.53 -4.79 14.01
CA PHE A 213 -10.35 -4.60 13.17
C PHE A 213 -10.39 -3.36 12.25
N ASN A 214 -11.41 -2.52 12.28
CA ASN A 214 -11.41 -1.27 11.51
C ASN A 214 -10.51 -0.20 12.16
N SER A 215 -9.24 -0.55 12.40
CA SER A 215 -8.23 0.29 13.04
C SER A 215 -7.00 0.44 12.14
N SER A 216 -6.75 1.66 11.67
CA SER A 216 -5.56 1.98 10.88
C SER A 216 -4.24 1.92 11.65
N ASP A 217 -4.28 1.65 12.95
CA ASP A 217 -3.09 1.48 13.80
C ASP A 217 -2.51 0.09 13.68
N GLU A 218 -3.36 -0.88 13.44
CA GLU A 218 -3.05 -2.29 13.48
C GLU A 218 -3.12 -2.92 12.09
N ILE A 219 -4.13 -2.53 11.30
CA ILE A 219 -4.41 -3.13 10.01
C ILE A 219 -3.85 -2.26 8.90
N ASP A 220 -3.16 -2.88 7.96
CA ASP A 220 -2.59 -2.20 6.80
C ASP A 220 -3.58 -2.15 5.64
N PHE A 221 -4.16 -3.31 5.29
CA PHE A 221 -5.23 -3.39 4.30
C PHE A 221 -6.13 -4.63 4.52
N ILE A 222 -7.30 -4.60 3.92
CA ILE A 222 -8.18 -5.76 3.78
C ILE A 222 -8.29 -6.10 2.29
N ASP A 223 -8.02 -7.36 1.94
CA ASP A 223 -8.32 -7.90 0.64
C ASP A 223 -9.83 -8.22 0.61
N ALA A 224 -10.59 -7.28 0.10
CA ALA A 224 -11.98 -7.05 0.49
C ALA A 224 -12.98 -7.64 -0.50
N TYR A 225 -12.84 -8.92 -0.80
CA TYR A 225 -13.84 -9.67 -1.55
C TYR A 225 -14.17 -11.00 -0.88
N GLY A 226 -13.20 -11.88 -0.71
CA GLY A 226 -13.32 -13.14 0.04
C GLY A 226 -14.15 -14.23 -0.63
N LEU A 227 -14.90 -13.92 -1.68
CA LEU A 227 -15.75 -14.84 -2.42
C LEU A 227 -15.00 -15.40 -3.65
N GLY A 228 -15.52 -16.52 -4.18
CA GLY A 228 -14.91 -17.23 -5.28
C GLY A 228 -13.75 -18.11 -4.84
N LYS A 229 -13.16 -18.79 -5.80
CA LYS A 229 -12.04 -19.70 -5.53
C LYS A 229 -10.90 -18.93 -4.88
N TRP A 230 -10.40 -19.42 -3.76
CA TRP A 230 -9.35 -18.80 -2.94
C TRP A 230 -9.65 -17.41 -2.38
N GLY A 231 -10.88 -16.92 -2.53
CA GLY A 231 -11.26 -15.55 -2.16
C GLY A 231 -10.80 -14.50 -3.16
N GLU A 232 -10.51 -14.89 -4.40
CA GLU A 232 -9.86 -14.07 -5.45
C GLU A 232 -10.83 -13.53 -6.50
N ALA A 233 -12.13 -13.48 -6.19
CA ALA A 233 -13.18 -12.92 -7.05
C ALA A 233 -13.33 -13.62 -8.42
N HIS A 234 -12.91 -14.87 -8.54
CA HIS A 234 -13.05 -15.62 -9.78
C HIS A 234 -13.64 -17.04 -9.56
N SER A 235 -14.02 -17.72 -10.65
CA SER A 235 -14.63 -19.06 -10.62
C SER A 235 -15.85 -19.13 -9.72
N MET A 236 -16.63 -18.07 -9.67
CA MET A 236 -17.85 -17.97 -8.88
C MET A 236 -18.89 -18.99 -9.36
N LYS A 237 -19.77 -19.43 -8.44
CA LYS A 237 -20.97 -20.22 -8.75
C LYS A 237 -22.16 -19.54 -8.13
N TYR A 238 -23.22 -19.35 -8.89
CA TYR A 238 -24.44 -18.70 -8.45
C TYR A 238 -25.61 -19.69 -8.53
N MET A 239 -26.66 -19.46 -7.77
CA MET A 239 -27.95 -20.13 -7.97
C MET A 239 -28.60 -19.65 -9.26
N ASP A 240 -28.45 -18.36 -9.55
CA ASP A 240 -28.88 -17.72 -10.80
C ASP A 240 -27.74 -16.81 -11.30
N GLU A 241 -27.22 -17.09 -12.48
CA GLU A 241 -26.13 -16.30 -13.11
C GLU A 241 -26.50 -14.81 -13.30
N ALA A 242 -27.79 -14.46 -13.35
CA ALA A 242 -28.25 -13.08 -13.38
C ALA A 242 -27.85 -12.31 -12.11
N ASN A 243 -27.57 -13.00 -11.00
CA ASN A 243 -27.14 -12.41 -9.74
C ASN A 243 -25.64 -12.08 -9.67
N LYS A 244 -24.85 -12.38 -10.71
CA LYS A 244 -23.40 -12.14 -10.76
C LYS A 244 -23.05 -10.68 -10.39
N ILE A 245 -23.65 -9.72 -11.05
CA ILE A 245 -23.40 -8.30 -10.80
C ILE A 245 -24.03 -7.83 -9.47
N PRO A 246 -25.30 -8.14 -9.14
CA PRO A 246 -25.85 -7.83 -7.83
C PRO A 246 -25.03 -8.33 -6.64
N VAL A 247 -24.46 -9.53 -6.71
CA VAL A 247 -23.58 -10.08 -5.66
C VAL A 247 -22.27 -9.29 -5.58
N TYR A 248 -21.68 -8.95 -6.71
CA TYR A 248 -20.46 -8.14 -6.73
C TYR A 248 -20.69 -6.76 -6.08
N GLU A 249 -21.79 -6.09 -6.45
CA GLU A 249 -22.14 -4.79 -5.86
C GLU A 249 -22.42 -4.93 -4.35
N TRP A 250 -23.19 -5.94 -3.94
CA TRP A 250 -23.49 -6.20 -2.54
C TRP A 250 -22.22 -6.36 -1.68
N ILE A 251 -21.28 -7.23 -2.09
CA ILE A 251 -20.10 -7.52 -1.27
C ILE A 251 -19.15 -6.33 -1.21
N THR A 252 -18.97 -5.62 -2.33
CA THR A 252 -18.09 -4.45 -2.37
C THR A 252 -18.69 -3.26 -1.60
N ASP A 253 -20.00 -3.08 -1.62
CA ASP A 253 -20.69 -2.09 -0.78
C ASP A 253 -20.59 -2.44 0.71
N LEU A 254 -20.73 -3.72 1.06
CA LEU A 254 -20.65 -4.20 2.43
C LEU A 254 -19.28 -3.90 3.05
N TYR A 255 -18.20 -4.28 2.37
CA TYR A 255 -16.84 -3.96 2.86
C TYR A 255 -16.60 -2.45 2.91
N ALA A 256 -16.97 -1.69 1.89
CA ALA A 256 -16.76 -0.24 1.86
C ALA A 256 -17.51 0.51 2.97
N ARG A 257 -18.70 0.01 3.35
CA ARG A 257 -19.52 0.56 4.43
C ARG A 257 -18.93 0.24 5.80
N LEU A 258 -18.39 -0.96 5.98
CA LEU A 258 -17.90 -1.44 7.26
C LEU A 258 -16.47 -0.98 7.58
N PHE A 259 -15.60 -0.90 6.57
CA PHE A 259 -14.16 -0.59 6.76
C PHE A 259 -13.81 0.80 6.21
N THR A 260 -14.16 1.82 6.98
CA THR A 260 -13.97 3.22 6.59
C THR A 260 -12.57 3.76 6.88
N ASN A 261 -11.84 3.12 7.80
CA ASN A 261 -10.52 3.60 8.27
C ASN A 261 -9.35 2.80 7.69
N ILE A 262 -9.64 1.72 6.96
CA ILE A 262 -8.63 0.78 6.46
C ILE A 262 -8.70 0.72 4.94
N PRO A 263 -7.56 0.79 4.24
CA PRO A 263 -7.50 0.54 2.80
C PRO A 263 -8.09 -0.83 2.43
N LEU A 264 -8.99 -0.81 1.45
CA LEU A 264 -9.56 -2.00 0.84
C LEU A 264 -8.86 -2.24 -0.48
N VAL A 265 -8.56 -3.50 -0.80
CA VAL A 265 -7.96 -3.86 -2.08
C VAL A 265 -8.83 -4.88 -2.82
N MET A 266 -8.79 -4.80 -4.14
CA MET A 266 -9.47 -5.71 -5.05
C MET A 266 -8.45 -6.29 -6.02
N ASN A 267 -8.47 -7.63 -6.14
CA ASN A 267 -7.71 -8.31 -7.18
C ASN A 267 -8.26 -7.94 -8.56
N TYR A 268 -7.44 -7.27 -9.39
CA TYR A 268 -7.86 -6.94 -10.77
C TYR A 268 -7.54 -8.04 -11.78
N HIS A 269 -6.79 -9.06 -11.36
CA HIS A 269 -6.56 -10.25 -12.16
C HIS A 269 -7.80 -11.13 -12.20
N ARG A 270 -8.37 -11.32 -13.39
CA ARG A 270 -9.51 -12.24 -13.63
C ARG A 270 -10.76 -11.99 -12.77
N VAL A 271 -11.10 -10.73 -12.54
CA VAL A 271 -12.33 -10.37 -11.79
C VAL A 271 -13.55 -11.00 -12.44
N LEU A 272 -14.27 -11.83 -11.69
CA LEU A 272 -15.44 -12.62 -12.10
C LEU A 272 -15.22 -13.53 -13.32
N ALA A 273 -13.97 -13.84 -13.68
CA ALA A 273 -13.66 -14.78 -14.75
C ALA A 273 -14.02 -16.21 -14.36
N ALA A 274 -14.39 -17.03 -15.33
CA ALA A 274 -14.66 -18.45 -15.14
C ALA A 274 -13.39 -19.28 -15.37
N GLN A 275 -13.24 -20.37 -14.63
CA GLN A 275 -12.30 -21.43 -14.95
C GLN A 275 -13.00 -22.47 -15.84
N THR A 276 -12.54 -22.63 -17.06
CA THR A 276 -13.08 -23.58 -18.06
C THR A 276 -12.27 -24.89 -18.06
N ILE A 277 -12.74 -25.88 -18.82
CA ILE A 277 -12.00 -27.14 -19.03
C ILE A 277 -10.66 -26.89 -19.73
N ASP A 278 -10.62 -25.92 -20.65
CA ASP A 278 -9.44 -25.60 -21.45
C ASP A 278 -8.49 -24.59 -20.76
N GLY A 279 -8.84 -24.17 -19.55
CA GLY A 279 -8.07 -23.19 -18.78
C GLY A 279 -8.93 -22.11 -18.18
N TRP A 280 -8.45 -20.87 -18.23
CA TRP A 280 -9.16 -19.71 -17.74
C TRP A 280 -9.84 -18.98 -18.90
N GLU A 281 -11.00 -18.41 -18.62
CA GLU A 281 -11.61 -17.39 -19.47
C GLU A 281 -10.58 -16.28 -19.69
N ASP A 282 -10.37 -15.89 -20.94
CA ASP A 282 -9.44 -14.81 -21.25
C ASP A 282 -9.90 -13.50 -20.60
N ALA A 283 -8.97 -12.85 -19.95
CA ALA A 283 -9.18 -11.51 -19.42
C ALA A 283 -8.65 -10.47 -20.44
N PRO A 284 -9.24 -9.24 -20.47
CA PRO A 284 -10.36 -8.83 -19.62
C PRO A 284 -11.66 -9.45 -20.12
N ASN A 285 -12.53 -9.87 -19.22
CA ASN A 285 -13.93 -10.07 -19.62
C ASN A 285 -14.57 -8.69 -19.89
N PRO A 286 -15.66 -8.63 -20.67
CA PRO A 286 -16.22 -7.33 -21.11
C PRO A 286 -16.60 -6.37 -19.99
N ASP A 287 -16.82 -6.89 -18.78
CA ASP A 287 -17.26 -6.11 -17.63
C ASP A 287 -16.15 -5.77 -16.64
N THR A 288 -14.97 -6.35 -16.78
CA THR A 288 -13.87 -6.21 -15.80
C THR A 288 -13.57 -4.74 -15.45
N GLU A 289 -13.41 -3.88 -16.44
CA GLU A 289 -13.08 -2.47 -16.18
C GLU A 289 -14.22 -1.72 -15.50
N LYS A 290 -15.48 -2.04 -15.81
CA LYS A 290 -16.64 -1.44 -15.14
C LYS A 290 -16.73 -1.87 -13.69
N LEU A 291 -16.51 -3.14 -13.41
CA LEU A 291 -16.53 -3.69 -12.07
C LEU A 291 -15.41 -3.08 -11.21
N LEU A 292 -14.19 -3.01 -11.75
CA LEU A 292 -13.09 -2.36 -11.07
C LEU A 292 -13.35 -0.86 -10.84
N ALA A 293 -13.92 -0.16 -11.80
CA ALA A 293 -14.32 1.25 -11.64
C ALA A 293 -15.38 1.43 -10.55
N SER A 294 -16.36 0.50 -10.46
CA SER A 294 -17.35 0.49 -9.37
C SER A 294 -16.66 0.32 -8.01
N ALA A 295 -15.78 -0.67 -7.83
CA ALA A 295 -15.05 -0.86 -6.58
C ALA A 295 -14.17 0.35 -6.22
N ILE A 296 -13.44 0.91 -7.18
CA ILE A 296 -12.60 2.10 -6.97
C ILE A 296 -13.43 3.30 -6.52
N SER A 297 -14.63 3.51 -7.10
CA SER A 297 -15.53 4.57 -6.67
C SER A 297 -15.99 4.43 -5.22
N LYS A 298 -16.00 3.21 -4.69
CA LYS A 298 -16.29 2.89 -3.28
C LYS A 298 -15.07 3.04 -2.36
N GLY A 299 -13.88 3.31 -2.91
CA GLY A 299 -12.64 3.53 -2.16
C GLY A 299 -11.68 2.34 -2.15
N TYR A 300 -11.85 1.40 -3.07
CA TYR A 300 -10.90 0.29 -3.25
C TYR A 300 -9.62 0.73 -3.95
N SER A 301 -8.53 0.12 -3.55
CA SER A 301 -7.24 0.12 -4.22
C SER A 301 -7.02 -1.19 -4.97
N LEU A 302 -5.86 -1.38 -5.58
CA LEU A 302 -5.62 -2.49 -6.48
C LEU A 302 -4.72 -3.56 -5.86
N ARG A 303 -5.05 -4.82 -6.13
CA ARG A 303 -4.22 -5.98 -5.84
C ARG A 303 -4.11 -6.85 -7.09
N HIS A 304 -2.95 -7.45 -7.31
CA HIS A 304 -2.76 -8.45 -8.36
C HIS A 304 -2.27 -9.76 -7.76
N ASP A 305 -3.04 -10.82 -7.92
CA ASP A 305 -2.65 -12.17 -7.54
C ASP A 305 -1.89 -12.84 -8.70
N ALA A 306 -0.95 -13.72 -8.39
CA ALA A 306 -0.04 -14.32 -9.38
C ALA A 306 0.80 -13.28 -10.16
N PHE A 307 1.19 -12.20 -9.48
CA PHE A 307 1.92 -11.08 -10.07
C PHE A 307 3.24 -11.52 -10.71
N GLY A 308 3.53 -10.95 -11.86
CA GLY A 308 4.78 -11.19 -12.58
C GLY A 308 4.92 -12.57 -13.24
N MET A 309 3.94 -13.44 -13.09
CA MET A 309 3.99 -14.79 -13.68
C MET A 309 3.74 -14.75 -15.17
N THR A 310 4.64 -15.35 -15.94
CA THR A 310 4.50 -15.50 -17.40
C THR A 310 3.15 -16.12 -17.76
N GLY A 311 2.41 -15.46 -18.66
CA GLY A 311 1.08 -15.88 -19.09
C GLY A 311 -0.05 -15.58 -18.09
N TYR A 312 0.28 -14.97 -16.94
CA TYR A 312 -0.71 -14.50 -15.96
C TYR A 312 -0.74 -12.99 -15.81
N TYR A 313 0.39 -12.32 -15.99
CA TYR A 313 0.45 -10.85 -16.02
C TYR A 313 0.39 -10.39 -17.48
N MET A 314 -0.81 -10.09 -17.92
CA MET A 314 -1.15 -9.80 -19.32
C MET A 314 -0.88 -8.34 -19.69
N ASP A 315 -0.76 -8.05 -20.98
CA ASP A 315 -0.51 -6.65 -21.44
C ASP A 315 -1.61 -5.68 -21.01
N TRP A 316 -2.88 -6.09 -21.04
CA TRP A 316 -3.97 -5.23 -20.57
C TRP A 316 -3.87 -4.90 -19.07
N GLU A 317 -3.32 -5.82 -18.24
CA GLU A 317 -3.10 -5.59 -16.81
C GLU A 317 -2.00 -4.58 -16.56
N LYS A 318 -0.93 -4.63 -17.37
CA LYS A 318 0.13 -3.62 -17.37
C LYS A 318 -0.41 -2.25 -17.76
N GLU A 319 -1.20 -2.17 -18.84
CA GLU A 319 -1.85 -0.94 -19.29
C GLU A 319 -2.83 -0.40 -18.24
N TYR A 320 -3.60 -1.29 -17.60
CA TYR A 320 -4.52 -0.93 -16.53
C TYR A 320 -3.77 -0.36 -15.32
N ALA A 321 -2.73 -1.06 -14.85
CA ALA A 321 -1.88 -0.60 -13.76
C ALA A 321 -1.20 0.75 -14.08
N ALA A 322 -0.73 0.95 -15.31
CA ALA A 322 -0.13 2.20 -15.75
C ALA A 322 -1.07 3.41 -15.66
N ARG A 323 -2.38 3.19 -15.84
CA ARG A 323 -3.41 4.24 -15.67
C ARG A 323 -3.62 4.65 -14.21
N TRP A 324 -3.40 3.72 -13.27
CA TRP A 324 -3.68 3.91 -11.84
C TRP A 324 -2.45 4.17 -10.98
N ARG A 325 -1.24 3.91 -11.50
CA ARG A 325 0.00 4.22 -10.77
C ARG A 325 0.01 5.69 -10.32
N TYR A 326 0.47 5.92 -9.08
CA TYR A 326 0.45 7.22 -8.41
C TYR A 326 -0.95 7.80 -8.12
N ARG A 327 -2.00 7.01 -8.30
CA ARG A 327 -3.38 7.37 -7.94
C ARG A 327 -3.95 6.42 -6.91
N LEU A 328 -3.62 5.13 -7.05
CA LEU A 328 -3.97 4.06 -6.12
C LEU A 328 -2.73 3.23 -5.82
N PRO A 329 -2.53 2.77 -4.58
CA PRO A 329 -1.49 1.80 -4.29
C PRO A 329 -1.81 0.49 -5.01
N ILE A 330 -0.76 -0.15 -5.54
CA ILE A 330 -0.85 -1.46 -6.17
C ILE A 330 -0.09 -2.44 -5.26
N ILE A 331 -0.80 -3.46 -4.79
CA ILE A 331 -0.28 -4.50 -3.92
C ILE A 331 -0.19 -5.79 -4.72
N SER A 332 0.97 -6.45 -4.71
CA SER A 332 1.14 -7.69 -5.44
C SER A 332 1.22 -8.90 -4.52
N GLU A 333 0.56 -9.98 -4.93
CA GLU A 333 0.78 -11.33 -4.42
C GLU A 333 1.64 -12.10 -5.42
N GLY A 334 2.82 -12.57 -4.99
CA GLY A 334 3.73 -13.33 -5.82
C GLY A 334 3.09 -14.63 -6.30
N GLY A 335 3.48 -15.08 -7.49
CA GLY A 335 3.01 -16.33 -8.04
C GLY A 335 3.76 -17.56 -7.52
N TRP A 336 3.19 -18.74 -7.73
CA TRP A 336 3.86 -20.03 -7.52
C TRP A 336 4.74 -20.34 -8.72
N ILE A 337 6.03 -20.12 -8.62
CA ILE A 337 7.01 -20.27 -9.71
C ILE A 337 8.02 -21.38 -9.48
N THR A 338 8.09 -21.93 -8.25
CA THR A 338 8.97 -23.03 -7.90
C THR A 338 8.22 -24.37 -7.95
N GLY A 339 8.95 -25.49 -8.05
CA GLY A 339 8.38 -26.84 -8.06
C GLY A 339 7.70 -27.22 -9.36
N ALA A 340 6.53 -27.88 -9.29
CA ALA A 340 5.86 -28.50 -10.42
C ALA A 340 5.16 -27.56 -11.43
N HIS A 341 5.28 -26.26 -11.26
CA HIS A 341 4.60 -25.30 -12.13
C HIS A 341 5.41 -24.95 -13.39
N HIS A 342 5.81 -25.98 -14.15
CA HIS A 342 6.61 -25.84 -15.37
C HIS A 342 5.96 -25.00 -16.47
N ARG A 343 4.65 -24.69 -16.38
CA ARG A 343 4.00 -23.81 -17.35
C ARG A 343 4.56 -22.38 -17.34
N TYR A 344 5.16 -21.94 -16.22
CA TYR A 344 5.78 -20.61 -16.12
C TYR A 344 7.13 -20.52 -16.82
N TRP A 345 7.75 -21.65 -17.08
CA TRP A 345 8.97 -21.76 -17.85
C TRP A 345 8.72 -21.73 -19.36
N ARG A 346 7.46 -21.88 -19.80
CA ARG A 346 7.07 -21.80 -21.20
C ARG A 346 6.92 -20.35 -21.63
N ASP A 347 8.01 -19.63 -21.61
CA ASP A 347 8.07 -18.26 -22.09
C ASP A 347 8.46 -18.26 -23.58
N PRO A 348 7.55 -17.87 -24.52
CA PRO A 348 7.85 -17.82 -25.94
C PRO A 348 8.97 -16.84 -26.28
N SER A 349 9.22 -15.82 -25.43
CA SER A 349 10.30 -14.87 -25.61
C SER A 349 11.68 -15.43 -25.30
N GLY A 350 11.75 -16.58 -24.59
CA GLY A 350 12.99 -17.20 -24.12
C GLY A 350 13.68 -16.42 -23.00
N LYS A 351 13.00 -15.47 -22.37
CA LYS A 351 13.52 -14.67 -21.26
C LYS A 351 13.76 -15.51 -20.00
N TYR A 352 12.90 -16.50 -19.78
CA TYR A 352 12.94 -17.35 -18.59
C TYR A 352 13.35 -18.76 -18.95
N ARG A 353 14.48 -19.24 -18.39
CA ARG A 353 15.00 -20.58 -18.64
C ARG A 353 14.30 -21.60 -17.75
N GLU A 354 13.98 -22.77 -18.30
CA GLU A 354 13.40 -23.86 -17.53
C GLU A 354 14.36 -24.29 -16.39
N GLY A 355 13.81 -24.43 -15.18
CA GLY A 355 14.58 -24.79 -13.99
C GLY A 355 15.38 -23.65 -13.35
N HIS A 356 15.21 -22.41 -13.83
CA HIS A 356 15.90 -21.22 -13.33
C HIS A 356 14.94 -20.23 -12.67
N PRO A 357 14.47 -20.48 -11.43
CA PRO A 357 13.53 -19.58 -10.73
C PRO A 357 14.08 -18.15 -10.55
N GLU A 358 15.39 -17.98 -10.55
CA GLU A 358 16.04 -16.68 -10.49
C GLU A 358 15.68 -15.78 -11.68
N ASP A 359 15.50 -16.33 -12.87
CA ASP A 359 15.12 -15.55 -14.06
C ASP A 359 13.69 -14.99 -13.88
N VAL A 360 12.78 -15.78 -13.32
CA VAL A 360 11.40 -15.35 -13.06
C VAL A 360 11.38 -14.32 -11.93
N ARG A 361 12.16 -14.49 -10.86
CA ARG A 361 12.24 -13.49 -9.76
C ARG A 361 12.76 -12.15 -10.27
N ARG A 362 13.77 -12.14 -11.15
CA ARG A 362 14.23 -10.90 -11.80
C ARG A 362 13.14 -10.27 -12.65
N GLY A 363 12.38 -11.08 -13.39
CA GLY A 363 11.24 -10.61 -14.17
C GLY A 363 10.12 -10.02 -13.31
N GLU A 364 9.78 -10.65 -12.18
CA GLU A 364 8.82 -10.10 -11.22
C GLU A 364 9.28 -8.74 -10.68
N MET A 365 10.58 -8.59 -10.38
CA MET A 365 11.15 -7.34 -9.88
C MET A 365 11.10 -6.23 -10.93
N GLU A 366 11.40 -6.54 -12.21
CA GLU A 366 11.29 -5.59 -13.33
C GLU A 366 9.83 -5.14 -13.54
N ILE A 367 8.89 -6.08 -13.50
CA ILE A 367 7.46 -5.78 -13.60
C ILE A 367 7.00 -4.94 -12.39
N ALA A 368 7.52 -5.23 -11.19
CA ALA A 368 7.20 -4.46 -9.98
C ALA A 368 7.64 -2.99 -10.10
N GLU A 369 8.82 -2.74 -10.67
CA GLU A 369 9.30 -1.40 -10.96
C GLU A 369 8.45 -0.73 -12.05
N GLU A 370 8.18 -1.41 -13.18
CA GLU A 370 7.36 -0.88 -14.28
C GLU A 370 5.93 -0.54 -13.82
N THR A 371 5.34 -1.40 -13.00
CA THR A 371 3.99 -1.24 -12.45
C THR A 371 3.95 -0.23 -11.30
N HIS A 372 5.10 0.13 -10.72
CA HIS A 372 5.23 0.98 -9.54
C HIS A 372 4.50 0.43 -8.30
N VAL A 373 4.64 -0.87 -8.05
CA VAL A 373 3.97 -1.52 -6.91
C VAL A 373 4.44 -0.95 -5.58
N ASN A 374 3.50 -0.83 -4.66
CA ASN A 374 3.77 -0.39 -3.30
C ASN A 374 4.24 -1.54 -2.40
N MET A 375 3.72 -2.74 -2.60
CA MET A 375 4.01 -3.90 -1.75
C MET A 375 4.17 -5.16 -2.59
N MET A 376 5.11 -6.03 -2.19
CA MET A 376 5.28 -7.39 -2.69
C MET A 376 5.32 -8.37 -1.54
N ASP A 377 4.90 -9.62 -1.75
CA ASP A 377 5.00 -10.65 -0.73
C ASP A 377 6.03 -11.74 -1.06
N PHE A 378 6.52 -12.40 -0.02
CA PHE A 378 7.45 -13.52 -0.14
C PHE A 378 6.78 -14.85 -0.43
N ARG A 379 5.44 -14.94 -0.39
CA ARG A 379 4.73 -16.23 -0.35
C ARG A 379 5.24 -17.10 0.80
N VAL A 380 5.17 -18.42 0.64
CA VAL A 380 5.56 -19.39 1.67
C VAL A 380 6.44 -20.49 1.11
N GLY A 381 7.22 -21.14 1.97
CA GLY A 381 8.03 -22.31 1.61
C GLY A 381 9.06 -22.01 0.52
N ASN A 382 9.06 -22.82 -0.54
CA ASN A 382 10.02 -22.70 -1.63
C ASN A 382 9.97 -21.35 -2.35
N GLU A 383 8.82 -20.67 -2.35
CA GLU A 383 8.71 -19.34 -2.93
C GLU A 383 9.49 -18.31 -2.10
N THR A 384 9.38 -18.37 -0.76
CA THR A 384 10.21 -17.56 0.15
C THR A 384 11.68 -17.88 -0.03
N GLU A 385 12.04 -19.18 -0.13
CA GLU A 385 13.41 -19.62 -0.35
C GLU A 385 13.99 -19.03 -1.64
N SER A 386 13.25 -19.10 -2.73
CA SER A 386 13.66 -18.54 -4.02
C SER A 386 13.94 -17.03 -3.95
N TRP A 387 13.15 -16.26 -3.20
CA TRP A 387 13.44 -14.84 -2.97
C TRP A 387 14.75 -14.63 -2.20
N PHE A 388 14.95 -15.34 -1.11
CA PHE A 388 16.16 -15.18 -0.28
C PHE A 388 17.41 -15.78 -0.90
N GLN A 389 17.31 -16.72 -1.84
CA GLN A 389 18.42 -17.12 -2.71
C GLN A 389 18.85 -15.98 -3.64
N ASN A 390 17.90 -15.15 -4.09
CA ASN A 390 18.13 -13.93 -4.84
C ASN A 390 18.13 -12.69 -3.91
N TYR A 391 18.97 -12.74 -2.89
CA TYR A 391 18.97 -11.75 -1.82
C TYR A 391 19.22 -10.32 -2.29
N ASP A 392 19.95 -10.13 -3.38
CA ASP A 392 20.13 -8.85 -4.06
C ASP A 392 18.78 -8.22 -4.46
N LEU A 393 17.81 -9.01 -4.91
CA LEU A 393 16.47 -8.53 -5.25
C LEU A 393 15.66 -8.16 -3.99
N VAL A 394 15.81 -8.93 -2.90
CA VAL A 394 15.20 -8.58 -1.62
C VAL A 394 15.68 -7.21 -1.15
N GLN A 395 16.99 -6.98 -1.19
CA GLN A 395 17.60 -5.70 -0.84
C GLN A 395 17.23 -4.58 -1.82
N ARG A 396 17.13 -4.87 -3.11
CA ARG A 396 16.68 -3.90 -4.10
C ARG A 396 15.27 -3.40 -3.78
N PHE A 397 14.33 -4.28 -3.43
CA PHE A 397 12.99 -3.85 -3.04
C PHE A 397 12.97 -3.06 -1.72
N VAL A 398 13.87 -3.38 -0.77
CA VAL A 398 14.05 -2.58 0.46
C VAL A 398 14.48 -1.15 0.11
N SER A 399 15.41 -0.99 -0.83
CA SER A 399 15.98 0.32 -1.18
C SER A 399 15.14 1.15 -2.15
N GLU A 400 14.41 0.49 -3.07
CA GLU A 400 13.75 1.12 -4.20
C GLU A 400 12.25 0.80 -4.33
N GLY A 401 11.75 -0.23 -3.64
CA GLY A 401 10.34 -0.64 -3.69
C GLY A 401 9.43 0.27 -2.85
N GLY A 402 8.13 0.27 -3.19
CA GLY A 402 7.14 1.07 -2.47
C GLY A 402 7.49 2.56 -2.43
N TYR A 403 7.28 3.20 -1.28
CA TYR A 403 7.69 4.59 -1.06
C TYR A 403 8.67 4.73 0.10
N ARG A 404 9.68 5.58 -0.07
CA ARG A 404 10.74 5.88 0.90
C ARG A 404 10.98 7.39 0.89
N LEU A 405 10.29 8.10 1.75
CA LEU A 405 10.33 9.57 1.80
C LEU A 405 11.45 10.04 2.71
N TYR A 406 12.18 11.07 2.30
CA TYR A 406 13.13 11.78 3.14
C TYR A 406 13.18 13.25 2.77
N PRO A 407 13.49 14.16 3.73
CA PRO A 407 13.72 15.56 3.40
C PRO A 407 15.17 15.71 2.92
N SER A 408 15.37 15.99 1.62
CA SER A 408 16.73 16.14 1.06
C SER A 408 17.40 17.46 1.45
N SER A 409 16.59 18.49 1.74
CA SER A 409 17.09 19.79 2.19
C SER A 409 16.06 20.48 3.07
N VAL A 410 16.52 21.13 4.13
CA VAL A 410 15.66 21.87 5.07
C VAL A 410 16.32 23.18 5.46
N THR A 411 15.58 24.29 5.37
CA THR A 411 16.04 25.61 5.78
C THR A 411 15.23 26.11 6.96
N VAL A 412 15.92 26.43 8.06
CA VAL A 412 15.32 26.90 9.32
C VAL A 412 16.07 28.12 9.86
N PRO A 413 15.43 29.01 10.65
CA PRO A 413 16.12 30.10 11.33
C PRO A 413 16.99 29.58 12.47
N THR A 414 18.14 30.22 12.69
CA THR A 414 19.05 30.00 13.84
C THR A 414 18.75 30.94 15.00
N THR A 415 18.07 32.05 14.73
CA THR A 415 17.59 33.02 15.72
C THR A 415 16.19 33.49 15.35
N ALA A 416 15.36 33.82 16.33
CA ALA A 416 14.04 34.42 16.14
C ALA A 416 13.61 35.16 17.39
N GLU A 417 12.66 36.12 17.26
CA GLU A 417 12.03 36.78 18.39
C GLU A 417 10.81 36.00 18.89
N SER A 418 10.55 36.05 20.20
CA SER A 418 9.33 35.46 20.76
C SER A 418 8.08 36.09 20.15
N GLY A 419 7.19 35.25 19.60
CA GLY A 419 5.99 35.69 18.89
C GLY A 419 6.20 36.09 17.43
N GLU A 420 7.40 35.97 16.91
CA GLU A 420 7.68 36.18 15.49
C GLU A 420 7.05 35.12 14.63
N THR A 421 6.72 35.44 13.37
CA THR A 421 6.40 34.47 12.33
C THR A 421 7.63 34.24 11.47
N VAL A 422 8.15 33.02 11.49
CA VAL A 422 9.33 32.61 10.73
C VAL A 422 8.96 31.79 9.50
N CYS A 423 9.80 31.84 8.47
CA CYS A 423 9.62 31.02 7.28
C CYS A 423 10.43 29.72 7.41
N LEU A 424 9.80 28.59 7.16
CA LEU A 424 10.43 27.27 7.13
C LEU A 424 10.33 26.72 5.71
N SER A 425 11.45 26.18 5.17
CA SER A 425 11.47 25.57 3.84
C SER A 425 11.98 24.16 3.90
N HIS A 426 11.44 23.30 3.04
CA HIS A 426 11.84 21.90 2.95
C HIS A 426 11.69 21.35 1.53
N VAL A 427 12.58 20.43 1.17
CA VAL A 427 12.53 19.68 -0.08
C VAL A 427 12.42 18.21 0.27
N TRP A 428 11.41 17.54 -0.28
CA TRP A 428 11.20 16.12 -0.07
C TRP A 428 11.42 15.31 -1.33
N GLU A 429 12.01 14.15 -1.15
CA GLU A 429 12.22 13.17 -2.21
C GLU A 429 11.65 11.81 -1.83
N ASN A 430 11.30 11.04 -2.85
CA ASN A 430 10.91 9.65 -2.73
C ASN A 430 11.93 8.79 -3.47
N LEU A 431 12.59 7.89 -2.74
CA LEU A 431 13.56 6.95 -3.32
C LEU A 431 12.88 5.74 -3.95
N GLY A 432 11.65 5.43 -3.52
CA GLY A 432 10.90 4.29 -4.01
C GLY A 432 10.17 4.56 -5.32
N TRP A 433 9.96 3.52 -6.12
CA TRP A 433 9.20 3.64 -7.37
C TRP A 433 7.68 3.70 -7.16
N GLY A 434 7.17 3.26 -6.01
CA GLY A 434 5.79 3.48 -5.60
C GLY A 434 5.57 4.91 -5.11
N TYR A 435 4.42 5.16 -4.52
CA TYR A 435 4.09 6.48 -3.99
C TYR A 435 3.42 6.38 -2.61
N CYS A 436 3.45 7.45 -1.83
CA CYS A 436 2.73 7.53 -0.57
C CYS A 436 1.23 7.74 -0.87
N PRO A 437 0.35 6.77 -0.60
CA PRO A 437 -1.05 6.85 -1.02
C PRO A 437 -1.91 7.71 -0.10
N ASN A 438 -1.42 8.90 0.27
CA ASN A 438 -2.08 9.83 1.19
C ASN A 438 -3.43 10.36 0.66
N ASN A 439 -3.62 10.29 -0.67
CA ASN A 439 -4.81 10.70 -1.39
C ASN A 439 -5.98 9.70 -1.34
N ILE A 440 -5.77 8.46 -0.88
CA ILE A 440 -6.85 7.48 -0.82
C ILE A 440 -7.93 7.86 0.19
N ARG A 441 -9.15 7.39 -0.03
CA ARG A 441 -10.32 7.75 0.78
C ARG A 441 -10.11 7.55 2.28
N GLN A 442 -9.50 6.42 2.69
CA GLN A 442 -9.31 6.04 4.09
C GLN A 442 -8.24 6.87 4.80
N TRP A 443 -7.29 7.43 4.06
CA TRP A 443 -6.24 8.28 4.62
C TRP A 443 -6.57 9.76 4.52
N HIS A 444 -7.34 10.19 3.55
CA HIS A 444 -7.89 11.52 3.41
C HIS A 444 -6.86 12.64 3.70
N TYR A 445 -5.67 12.53 3.07
CA TYR A 445 -4.58 13.50 3.19
C TYR A 445 -4.06 13.73 4.62
N ARG A 446 -4.15 12.71 5.49
CA ARG A 446 -3.80 12.79 6.92
C ARG A 446 -2.32 13.02 7.19
N TYR A 447 -1.44 12.53 6.35
CA TYR A 447 0.01 12.65 6.54
C TYR A 447 0.51 13.96 5.96
N LYS A 448 1.20 14.75 6.77
CA LYS A 448 1.70 16.07 6.40
C LYS A 448 3.12 16.28 6.93
N PRO A 449 4.00 16.97 6.18
CA PRO A 449 5.27 17.43 6.73
C PRO A 449 5.02 18.30 7.96
N ALA A 450 5.86 18.14 8.96
CA ALA A 450 5.77 18.95 10.15
C ALA A 450 7.16 19.23 10.72
N PHE A 451 7.35 20.45 11.18
CA PHE A 451 8.48 20.82 12.01
C PHE A 451 8.08 20.78 13.47
N VAL A 452 9.01 20.46 14.33
CA VAL A 452 8.85 20.54 15.76
C VAL A 452 9.99 21.35 16.38
N LEU A 453 9.69 22.09 17.45
CA LEU A 453 10.69 22.64 18.35
C LEU A 453 10.89 21.66 19.52
N LEU A 454 12.13 21.30 19.76
CA LEU A 454 12.54 20.44 20.87
C LEU A 454 13.21 21.32 21.93
N ASP A 455 12.89 21.06 23.20
CA ASP A 455 13.61 21.66 24.34
C ASP A 455 14.98 20.99 24.56
N SER A 456 15.68 21.41 25.61
CA SER A 456 17.00 20.88 25.97
C SER A 456 17.00 19.40 26.35
N GLU A 457 15.83 18.84 26.71
CA GLU A 457 15.65 17.42 27.01
C GLU A 457 15.24 16.62 25.76
N GLY A 458 15.05 17.29 24.61
CA GLY A 458 14.61 16.71 23.34
C GLY A 458 13.11 16.45 23.27
N LYS A 459 12.32 17.01 24.18
CA LYS A 459 10.86 16.91 24.19
C LYS A 459 10.24 17.93 23.23
N VAL A 460 9.20 17.53 22.54
CA VAL A 460 8.44 18.41 21.63
C VAL A 460 7.67 19.48 22.42
N VAL A 461 8.05 20.73 22.20
CA VAL A 461 7.38 21.93 22.76
C VAL A 461 6.24 22.39 21.87
N ARG A 462 6.46 22.41 20.55
CA ARG A 462 5.47 22.86 19.56
C ARG A 462 5.64 22.09 18.25
N THR A 463 4.53 21.80 17.60
CA THR A 463 4.47 21.22 16.24
C THR A 463 3.87 22.22 15.28
N PHE A 464 4.53 22.43 14.13
CA PHE A 464 4.11 23.29 13.02
C PHE A 464 3.90 22.39 11.80
N VAL A 465 2.65 22.28 11.33
CA VAL A 465 2.27 21.39 10.25
C VAL A 465 2.12 22.18 8.95
N ASP A 466 2.89 21.82 7.93
CA ASP A 466 2.64 22.31 6.58
C ASP A 466 1.46 21.54 5.96
N ARG A 467 0.29 22.17 5.94
CA ARG A 467 -0.95 21.57 5.44
C ARG A 467 -1.09 21.66 3.91
N GLN A 468 -0.24 22.44 3.24
CA GLN A 468 -0.31 22.63 1.79
C GLN A 468 0.49 21.57 1.03
N SER A 469 1.55 21.07 1.63
CA SER A 469 2.36 20.00 1.04
C SER A 469 1.61 18.66 1.02
N GLU A 470 1.83 17.89 -0.05
CA GLU A 470 1.12 16.64 -0.26
C GLU A 470 2.08 15.48 -0.60
N PRO A 471 2.33 14.56 0.36
CA PRO A 471 3.23 13.44 0.18
C PRO A 471 2.89 12.49 -0.99
N SER A 472 1.63 12.42 -1.42
CA SER A 472 1.23 11.61 -2.57
C SER A 472 1.73 12.16 -3.92
N GLU A 473 2.19 13.39 -3.95
CA GLU A 473 2.76 14.02 -5.14
C GLU A 473 4.28 13.84 -5.25
N TRP A 474 4.94 13.36 -4.19
CA TRP A 474 6.38 13.12 -4.18
C TRP A 474 6.72 11.79 -4.81
N ILE A 475 7.08 11.86 -6.07
CA ILE A 475 7.37 10.70 -6.92
C ILE A 475 8.88 10.64 -7.18
N LYS A 476 9.44 9.44 -7.30
CA LYS A 476 10.86 9.22 -7.62
C LYS A 476 11.31 10.11 -8.80
N GLY A 477 12.34 10.91 -8.56
CA GLY A 477 12.88 11.86 -9.55
C GLY A 477 12.09 13.17 -9.70
N LYS A 478 11.08 13.43 -8.87
CA LYS A 478 10.34 14.69 -8.82
C LYS A 478 10.29 15.23 -7.38
N PRO A 479 11.31 15.94 -6.93
CA PRO A 479 11.34 16.53 -5.60
C PRO A 479 10.18 17.50 -5.36
N GLY A 480 9.58 17.45 -4.16
CA GLY A 480 8.61 18.43 -3.70
C GLY A 480 9.29 19.54 -2.90
N SER A 481 9.24 20.77 -3.37
CA SER A 481 9.83 21.94 -2.71
C SER A 481 8.76 22.86 -2.15
N HIS A 482 8.81 23.12 -0.86
CA HIS A 482 7.76 23.84 -0.14
C HIS A 482 8.34 24.82 0.87
N SER A 483 7.53 25.84 1.18
CA SER A 483 7.82 26.80 2.23
C SER A 483 6.52 27.23 2.90
N PHE A 484 6.54 27.40 4.20
CA PHE A 484 5.39 27.88 4.95
C PHE A 484 5.79 28.74 6.16
N SER A 485 4.86 29.52 6.67
CA SER A 485 5.05 30.39 7.82
C SER A 485 4.69 29.68 9.12
N ALA A 486 5.59 29.70 10.10
CA ALA A 486 5.40 29.17 11.44
C ALA A 486 5.31 30.31 12.46
N ASP A 487 4.20 30.35 13.20
CA ASP A 487 3.96 31.38 14.24
C ASP A 487 4.56 30.89 15.57
N LEU A 488 5.57 31.62 16.08
CA LEU A 488 6.23 31.34 17.35
C LEU A 488 5.52 31.94 18.56
N LYS A 489 4.30 32.46 18.41
CA LYS A 489 3.52 33.02 19.49
C LYS A 489 3.36 32.04 20.66
N GLY A 490 3.75 32.47 21.86
CA GLY A 490 3.67 31.66 23.08
C GLY A 490 4.82 30.70 23.29
N ILE A 491 5.86 30.74 22.44
CA ILE A 491 7.14 30.10 22.71
C ILE A 491 7.97 31.03 23.61
N ALA A 492 8.41 30.54 24.75
CA ALA A 492 9.24 31.31 25.67
C ALA A 492 10.65 31.53 25.07
N PRO A 493 11.33 32.66 25.45
CA PRO A 493 12.74 32.83 25.13
C PRO A 493 13.59 31.65 25.65
N GLY A 494 14.55 31.19 24.85
CA GLY A 494 15.40 30.05 25.20
C GLY A 494 16.07 29.40 24.00
N GLU A 495 16.84 28.35 24.28
CA GLU A 495 17.51 27.54 23.29
C GLU A 495 16.64 26.32 22.93
N TYR A 496 16.41 26.10 21.65
CA TYR A 496 15.64 24.99 21.13
C TYR A 496 16.39 24.31 19.97
N THR A 497 15.88 23.16 19.56
CA THR A 497 16.37 22.45 18.35
C THR A 497 15.19 22.25 17.39
N TRP A 498 15.36 22.67 16.16
CA TRP A 498 14.43 22.29 15.09
C TRP A 498 14.54 20.81 14.77
N ALA A 499 13.41 20.18 14.52
CA ALA A 499 13.39 18.85 13.93
C ALA A 499 12.24 18.75 12.93
N ILE A 500 12.32 17.80 12.00
CA ILE A 500 11.35 17.61 10.92
C ILE A 500 10.92 16.15 10.81
N GLY A 501 9.71 15.92 10.30
CA GLY A 501 9.19 14.59 10.00
C GLY A 501 7.83 14.69 9.31
N ILE A 502 7.13 13.56 9.24
CA ILE A 502 5.78 13.49 8.70
C ILE A 502 4.82 13.21 9.86
N ALA A 503 3.94 14.13 10.13
CA ALA A 503 2.93 14.05 11.17
C ALA A 503 1.64 13.38 10.67
N ASP A 504 0.89 12.76 11.58
CA ASP A 504 -0.47 12.30 11.37
C ASP A 504 -1.46 13.31 11.94
N THR A 505 -2.12 14.05 11.08
CA THR A 505 -3.06 15.11 11.49
C THR A 505 -4.33 14.57 12.13
N MET A 506 -4.67 13.31 11.88
CA MET A 506 -5.81 12.65 12.53
C MET A 506 -5.49 12.14 13.94
N ARG A 507 -4.19 12.20 14.35
CA ARG A 507 -3.71 11.79 15.67
C ARG A 507 -3.07 12.94 16.46
N GLY A 508 -3.61 14.14 16.32
CA GLY A 508 -3.10 15.29 17.04
C GLY A 508 -1.70 15.73 16.61
N ASN A 509 -1.37 15.56 15.34
CA ASN A 509 -0.08 15.90 14.73
C ASN A 509 1.12 15.15 15.34
N LYS A 510 0.90 13.97 15.92
CA LYS A 510 2.00 13.08 16.33
C LYS A 510 2.73 12.55 15.11
N LYS A 511 3.94 12.02 15.31
CA LYS A 511 4.70 11.35 14.26
C LYS A 511 3.84 10.29 13.55
N GLY A 512 3.77 10.38 12.24
CA GLY A 512 2.91 9.54 11.40
C GLY A 512 3.69 8.50 10.59
N LEU A 513 4.59 8.95 9.70
CA LEU A 513 5.37 8.06 8.84
C LEU A 513 6.86 8.12 9.21
N ASN A 514 7.53 6.98 9.12
CA ASN A 514 8.98 6.90 9.20
C ASN A 514 9.61 7.45 7.92
N ILE A 515 10.75 8.09 8.07
CA ILE A 515 11.51 8.70 6.96
C ILE A 515 12.82 7.94 6.73
N ALA A 516 13.29 7.96 5.50
CA ALA A 516 14.48 7.23 5.07
C ALA A 516 15.76 8.02 5.38
N VAL A 517 16.09 8.14 6.66
CA VAL A 517 17.30 8.78 7.16
C VAL A 517 17.93 7.92 8.26
N ASP A 518 19.22 8.14 8.55
CA ASP A 518 19.89 7.41 9.61
C ASP A 518 19.19 7.61 10.96
N ARG A 519 18.98 6.50 11.66
CA ARG A 519 18.26 6.47 12.94
C ARG A 519 18.97 7.22 14.06
N GLU A 520 20.29 7.34 14.00
CA GLU A 520 21.08 8.08 15.02
C GLU A 520 20.74 9.58 15.06
N HIS A 521 20.24 10.12 13.94
CA HIS A 521 19.81 11.51 13.84
C HIS A 521 18.35 11.75 14.27
N LEU A 522 17.61 10.67 14.58
CA LEU A 522 16.22 10.77 15.01
C LEU A 522 16.09 10.94 16.52
N THR A 523 15.01 11.63 16.93
CA THR A 523 14.54 11.53 18.32
C THR A 523 13.93 10.16 18.58
N PRO A 524 13.71 9.78 19.87
CA PRO A 524 13.01 8.53 20.19
C PRO A 524 11.62 8.42 19.53
N GLU A 525 10.92 9.55 19.29
CA GLU A 525 9.63 9.60 18.60
C GLU A 525 9.79 9.55 17.07
N GLY A 526 11.02 9.65 16.54
CA GLY A 526 11.32 9.55 15.10
C GLY A 526 11.32 10.88 14.34
N TRP A 527 11.50 12.03 15.00
CA TRP A 527 11.74 13.32 14.35
C TRP A 527 13.22 13.47 14.01
N LEU A 528 13.55 13.89 12.79
CA LEU A 528 14.91 14.18 12.36
C LEU A 528 15.38 15.50 12.98
N LYS A 529 16.42 15.44 13.82
CA LYS A 529 17.03 16.63 14.43
C LYS A 529 17.76 17.44 13.36
N LEU A 530 17.61 18.77 13.46
CA LEU A 530 18.23 19.75 12.56
C LEU A 530 19.12 20.71 13.37
N GLU A 531 19.04 21.99 13.09
CA GLU A 531 19.82 23.06 13.69
C GLU A 531 19.20 23.57 15.01
N LYS A 532 20.05 24.12 15.86
CA LYS A 532 19.63 24.87 17.04
C LYS A 532 19.05 26.23 16.65
N VAL A 533 18.17 26.74 17.49
CA VAL A 533 17.60 28.08 17.37
C VAL A 533 17.52 28.78 18.73
N THR A 534 17.98 30.01 18.78
CA THR A 534 17.82 30.89 19.96
C THR A 534 16.57 31.75 19.75
N ILE A 535 15.58 31.61 20.62
CA ILE A 535 14.38 32.48 20.68
C ILE A 535 14.64 33.53 21.75
N ARG A 536 14.55 34.81 21.39
CA ARG A 536 14.82 35.97 22.26
C ARG A 536 13.54 36.60 22.78
#